data_985a9b4e763458809f72391bfda47cdc
#
_entry.id   985a9b4e763458809f72391bfda47cdc
#
_cell.length_a   1.000
_cell.length_b   1.000
_cell.length_c   1.000
_cell.angle_alpha   90.00
_cell.angle_beta   90.00
_cell.angle_gamma   90.00
#
_symmetry.space_group_name_H-M   'P 1'
#
loop_
_entity.id
_entity.type
_entity.pdbx_description
1 polymer ?
#
loop_
_entity_poly.entity_id
_entity_poly.type
_entity_poly.pdbx_seq_one_letter_code
_entity_poly.pdbx_strand_id
1 'polypeptide(L)'
;RSLDYEYELVPNIVFYGDRVNSEGEPIPEAVASLPYSIEDLATKADRLLLIFHKLDNSGQRGPSYQILVMEDQLDSFPLGSFKFVNFTDAQIAVILGNENFLLKTRDQKIIVVSPPEKGDLTIQLAANKEDGEWERFYSNGWGHSADLRTIVFLTKLGNTIKPLRYRQYDR
;
A
#
# COMPACT_ATOMS: atom_id res chain seq x y z
N ARG A 1 6.15 -1.92 10.74
CA ARG A 1 6.04 -0.46 10.87
C ARG A 1 7.30 0.05 11.57
N SER A 2 7.96 1.05 10.99
CA SER A 2 9.02 1.78 11.66
C SER A 2 8.47 2.63 12.81
N LEU A 3 9.35 3.18 13.64
CA LEU A 3 9.00 4.21 14.60
C LEU A 3 8.48 5.45 13.89
N ASP A 4 7.70 6.29 14.58
CA ASP A 4 7.32 7.60 14.08
C ASP A 4 8.57 8.51 14.09
N TYR A 5 8.76 9.26 13.01
CA TYR A 5 9.85 10.20 12.85
C TYR A 5 9.29 11.61 12.72
N GLU A 6 9.81 12.53 13.53
CA GLU A 6 9.64 13.96 13.32
C GLU A 6 10.63 14.41 12.25
N TYR A 7 10.21 15.31 11.38
CA TYR A 7 11.09 15.84 10.33
C TYR A 7 10.89 17.36 10.22
N GLU A 8 11.97 18.05 9.91
CA GLU A 8 11.93 19.45 9.55
C GLU A 8 11.40 19.61 8.11
N LEU A 9 10.65 20.67 7.86
CA LEU A 9 10.13 21.00 6.52
C LEU A 9 11.31 21.30 5.57
N VAL A 10 11.72 20.29 4.81
CA VAL A 10 12.71 20.45 3.74
C VAL A 10 12.01 20.27 2.38
N PRO A 11 12.38 21.05 1.36
CA PRO A 11 11.64 21.06 0.10
C PRO A 11 11.66 19.71 -0.65
N ASN A 12 12.69 18.89 -0.42
CA ASN A 12 12.79 17.56 -1.02
C ASN A 12 13.33 16.57 -0.01
N ILE A 13 12.61 15.48 0.24
CA ILE A 13 13.12 14.34 1.01
C ILE A 13 13.64 13.28 0.04
N VAL A 14 14.93 12.96 0.20
CA VAL A 14 15.59 11.88 -0.53
C VAL A 14 16.00 10.81 0.47
N PHE A 15 15.69 9.56 0.16
CA PHE A 15 16.08 8.40 0.94
C PHE A 15 17.31 7.77 0.33
N TYR A 16 18.28 7.45 1.18
CA TYR A 16 19.54 6.83 0.79
C TYR A 16 19.59 5.40 1.30
N GLY A 17 20.09 4.50 0.47
CA GLY A 17 20.47 3.15 0.85
C GLY A 17 21.99 3.00 0.74
N ASP A 18 22.52 1.98 1.41
CA ASP A 18 23.94 1.66 1.32
C ASP A 18 24.19 0.78 0.09
N ARG A 19 25.07 1.22 -0.78
CA ARG A 19 25.69 0.44 -1.83
C ARG A 19 27.14 0.14 -1.44
N VAL A 20 27.64 -1.02 -1.78
CA VAL A 20 29.02 -1.37 -1.56
C VAL A 20 29.83 -1.06 -2.79
N ASN A 21 30.92 -0.31 -2.68
CA ASN A 21 31.88 -0.03 -3.76
C ASN A 21 32.73 -1.29 -4.07
N SER A 22 33.62 -1.18 -5.06
CA SER A 22 34.54 -2.27 -5.44
C SER A 22 35.53 -2.66 -4.33
N GLU A 23 35.70 -1.82 -3.30
CA GLU A 23 36.58 -2.02 -2.15
C GLU A 23 35.85 -2.55 -0.92
N GLY A 24 34.50 -2.75 -1.03
CA GLY A 24 33.67 -3.26 0.05
C GLY A 24 33.18 -2.17 1.02
N GLU A 25 33.37 -0.89 0.71
CA GLU A 25 32.95 0.21 1.57
C GLU A 25 31.53 0.69 1.23
N PRO A 26 30.69 1.03 2.26
CA PRO A 26 29.34 1.54 2.01
C PRO A 26 29.39 2.94 1.40
N ILE A 27 28.70 3.11 0.27
CA ILE A 27 28.49 4.41 -0.38
C ILE A 27 27.00 4.71 -0.32
N PRO A 28 26.57 5.89 0.18
CA PRO A 28 25.17 6.28 0.15
C PRO A 28 24.71 6.48 -1.31
N GLU A 29 23.67 5.77 -1.73
CA GLU A 29 23.03 5.91 -3.03
C GLU A 29 21.59 6.36 -2.83
N ALA A 30 21.14 7.38 -3.58
CA ALA A 30 19.75 7.79 -3.54
C ALA A 30 18.86 6.67 -4.10
N VAL A 31 18.03 6.06 -3.24
CA VAL A 31 17.18 4.90 -3.61
C VAL A 31 15.73 5.29 -3.85
N ALA A 32 15.28 6.41 -3.30
CA ALA A 32 13.95 6.95 -3.49
C ALA A 32 13.90 8.44 -3.17
N SER A 33 12.93 9.14 -3.75
CA SER A 33 12.60 10.52 -3.39
C SER A 33 11.09 10.67 -3.27
N LEU A 34 10.63 11.58 -2.41
CA LEU A 34 9.23 11.93 -2.36
C LEU A 34 8.84 12.65 -3.66
N PRO A 35 7.70 12.26 -4.28
CA PRO A 35 7.25 12.87 -5.53
C PRO A 35 6.60 14.26 -5.36
N TYR A 36 6.47 14.72 -4.11
CA TYR A 36 5.80 15.97 -3.75
C TYR A 36 6.67 16.81 -2.83
N SER A 37 6.49 18.13 -2.84
CA SER A 37 7.04 18.97 -1.78
C SER A 37 6.35 18.65 -0.46
N ILE A 38 7.07 18.75 0.63
CA ILE A 38 6.50 18.54 1.97
C ILE A 38 5.44 19.59 2.30
N GLU A 39 5.57 20.80 1.77
CA GLU A 39 4.55 21.84 1.93
C GLU A 39 3.19 21.40 1.38
N ASP A 40 3.17 20.71 0.23
CA ASP A 40 1.93 20.15 -0.34
C ASP A 40 1.37 19.01 0.50
N LEU A 41 2.22 18.27 1.22
CA LEU A 41 1.80 17.15 2.07
C LEU A 41 1.40 17.62 3.48
N ALA A 42 2.12 18.56 4.06
CA ALA A 42 1.86 19.10 5.41
C ALA A 42 0.53 19.85 5.50
N THR A 43 0.02 20.38 4.38
CA THR A 43 -1.30 21.02 4.33
C THR A 43 -2.45 20.02 4.35
N LYS A 44 -2.18 18.73 4.16
CA LYS A 44 -3.21 17.68 4.00
C LYS A 44 -3.37 16.77 5.20
N ALA A 45 -2.30 16.52 5.95
CA ALA A 45 -2.34 15.56 7.05
C ALA A 45 -1.22 15.76 8.07
N ASP A 46 -1.54 15.64 9.36
CA ASP A 46 -0.57 15.68 10.46
C ASP A 46 0.27 14.41 10.54
N ARG A 47 -0.24 13.31 9.97
CA ARG A 47 0.45 12.00 9.94
C ARG A 47 0.41 11.41 8.56
N LEU A 48 1.57 11.00 8.09
CA LEU A 48 1.75 10.35 6.80
C LEU A 48 2.35 8.95 6.97
N LEU A 49 1.84 8.01 6.21
CA LEU A 49 2.43 6.69 6.05
C LEU A 49 3.14 6.63 4.69
N LEU A 50 4.46 6.41 4.73
CA LEU A 50 5.27 6.23 3.54
C LEU A 50 5.44 4.75 3.26
N ILE A 51 5.07 4.32 2.05
CA ILE A 51 5.20 2.93 1.62
C ILE A 51 6.20 2.87 0.49
N PHE A 52 7.28 2.13 0.72
CA PHE A 52 8.33 1.91 -0.26
C PHE A 52 7.99 0.67 -1.08
N HIS A 53 7.59 0.88 -2.32
CA HIS A 53 7.36 -0.19 -3.29
C HIS A 53 8.62 -0.39 -4.13
N LYS A 54 9.23 -1.58 -4.04
CA LYS A 54 10.44 -1.90 -4.80
C LYS A 54 10.10 -1.98 -6.29
N LEU A 55 10.87 -1.25 -7.10
CA LEU A 55 10.77 -1.30 -8.54
C LEU A 55 11.62 -2.45 -9.09
N ASP A 56 11.11 -3.12 -10.12
CA ASP A 56 11.87 -4.16 -10.83
C ASP A 56 12.75 -3.49 -11.92
N ASN A 57 13.81 -2.85 -11.46
CA ASN A 57 14.77 -2.11 -12.31
C ASN A 57 15.96 -3.01 -12.69
N SER A 58 15.73 -4.24 -13.16
CA SER A 58 16.82 -5.14 -13.56
C SER A 58 17.72 -4.50 -14.62
N GLY A 59 18.83 -3.92 -14.17
CA GLY A 59 19.92 -3.40 -15.03
C GLY A 59 19.83 -1.91 -15.41
N GLN A 60 18.85 -1.15 -14.96
CA GLN A 60 18.77 0.30 -15.22
C GLN A 60 19.22 1.13 -14.00
N ARG A 61 19.96 2.22 -14.25
CA ARG A 61 20.25 3.24 -13.25
C ARG A 61 18.96 4.04 -13.00
N GLY A 62 18.47 4.05 -11.76
CA GLY A 62 17.28 4.80 -11.37
C GLY A 62 16.87 4.50 -9.93
N PRO A 63 15.81 5.14 -9.42
CA PRO A 63 15.34 4.89 -8.06
C PRO A 63 14.94 3.42 -7.91
N SER A 64 15.42 2.79 -6.83
CA SER A 64 15.11 1.39 -6.51
C SER A 64 13.71 1.21 -5.93
N TYR A 65 13.10 2.30 -5.45
CA TYR A 65 11.78 2.29 -4.83
C TYR A 65 10.93 3.47 -5.32
N GLN A 66 9.66 3.19 -5.50
CA GLN A 66 8.61 4.19 -5.60
C GLN A 66 8.02 4.40 -4.20
N ILE A 67 7.81 5.66 -3.81
CA ILE A 67 7.15 5.98 -2.55
C ILE A 67 5.69 6.29 -2.82
N LEU A 68 4.79 5.57 -2.15
CA LEU A 68 3.39 5.92 -2.02
C LEU A 68 3.21 6.65 -0.69
N VAL A 69 2.70 7.87 -0.76
CA VAL A 69 2.35 8.66 0.42
C VAL A 69 0.86 8.51 0.70
N MET A 70 0.51 8.19 1.93
CA MET A 70 -0.86 8.02 2.37
C MET A 70 -1.11 8.79 3.65
N GLU A 71 -2.26 9.45 3.74
CA GLU A 71 -2.74 10.01 5.00
C GLU A 71 -3.01 8.88 5.99
N ASP A 72 -2.51 9.03 7.23
CA ASP A 72 -2.66 8.06 8.32
C ASP A 72 -3.45 8.68 9.48
N GLN A 73 -4.54 9.38 9.18
CA GLN A 73 -5.43 10.01 10.15
C GLN A 73 -6.72 9.20 10.30
N LEU A 74 -7.32 9.26 11.50
CA LEU A 74 -8.59 8.56 11.78
C LEU A 74 -9.76 9.10 10.97
N ASP A 75 -9.74 10.40 10.64
CA ASP A 75 -10.80 11.03 9.85
C ASP A 75 -10.82 10.53 8.40
N SER A 76 -9.65 10.33 7.80
CA SER A 76 -9.52 9.84 6.43
C SER A 76 -9.43 8.32 6.31
N PHE A 77 -9.01 7.64 7.39
CA PHE A 77 -8.88 6.18 7.46
C PHE A 77 -9.34 5.67 8.84
N PRO A 78 -10.66 5.56 9.08
CA PRO A 78 -11.23 5.27 10.39
C PRO A 78 -10.96 3.82 10.85
N LEU A 79 -11.10 3.60 12.17
CA LEU A 79 -11.08 2.26 12.75
C LEU A 79 -12.19 1.39 12.14
N GLY A 80 -11.98 0.08 12.08
CA GLY A 80 -12.90 -0.87 11.45
C GLY A 80 -12.87 -0.84 9.93
N SER A 81 -11.97 -0.06 9.31
CA SER A 81 -11.92 0.07 7.85
C SER A 81 -10.78 -0.72 7.21
N PHE A 82 -10.97 -0.98 5.91
CA PHE A 82 -9.98 -1.54 5.01
C PHE A 82 -9.60 -0.50 3.95
N LYS A 83 -8.31 -0.31 3.73
CA LYS A 83 -7.80 0.48 2.63
C LYS A 83 -7.14 -0.45 1.62
N PHE A 84 -7.74 -0.60 0.45
CA PHE A 84 -7.18 -1.36 -0.65
C PHE A 84 -6.33 -0.45 -1.54
N VAL A 85 -5.17 -0.94 -1.96
CA VAL A 85 -4.25 -0.26 -2.88
C VAL A 85 -3.85 -1.25 -3.97
N ASN A 86 -4.13 -0.91 -5.22
CA ASN A 86 -3.83 -1.76 -6.37
C ASN A 86 -2.52 -1.34 -7.04
N PHE A 87 -1.46 -2.11 -6.86
CA PHE A 87 -0.18 -1.94 -7.55
C PHE A 87 -0.05 -2.79 -8.82
N THR A 88 -1.12 -3.49 -9.21
CA THR A 88 -1.09 -4.33 -10.41
C THR A 88 -1.51 -3.56 -11.67
N ASP A 89 -1.24 -4.15 -12.83
CA ASP A 89 -1.67 -3.62 -14.11
C ASP A 89 -3.12 -4.00 -14.46
N ALA A 90 -3.75 -4.85 -13.64
CA ALA A 90 -5.12 -5.31 -13.85
C ALA A 90 -6.13 -4.52 -13.02
N GLN A 91 -7.35 -4.40 -13.54
CA GLN A 91 -8.49 -4.00 -12.72
C GLN A 91 -8.90 -5.18 -11.83
N ILE A 92 -9.13 -4.91 -10.54
CA ILE A 92 -9.47 -5.93 -9.55
C ILE A 92 -10.91 -5.75 -9.07
N ALA A 93 -11.69 -6.82 -9.14
CA ALA A 93 -12.98 -6.90 -8.47
C ALA A 93 -12.77 -7.43 -7.04
N VAL A 94 -13.34 -6.74 -6.07
CA VAL A 94 -13.25 -7.06 -4.64
C VAL A 94 -14.63 -7.32 -4.10
N ILE A 95 -14.80 -8.44 -3.42
CA ILE A 95 -15.92 -8.73 -2.53
C ILE A 95 -15.36 -8.79 -1.12
N LEU A 96 -15.87 -7.97 -0.19
CA LEU A 96 -15.47 -7.90 1.21
C LEU A 96 -16.72 -7.89 2.09
N GLY A 97 -17.07 -9.04 2.65
CA GLY A 97 -18.36 -9.22 3.31
C GLY A 97 -19.53 -8.95 2.36
N ASN A 98 -20.32 -7.93 2.68
CA ASN A 98 -21.45 -7.50 1.84
C ASN A 98 -21.06 -6.39 0.83
N GLU A 99 -19.84 -5.90 0.90
CA GLU A 99 -19.34 -4.84 0.02
C GLU A 99 -18.75 -5.42 -1.26
N ASN A 100 -19.07 -4.79 -2.40
CA ASN A 100 -18.49 -5.13 -3.69
C ASN A 100 -18.05 -3.87 -4.43
N PHE A 101 -16.87 -3.89 -5.01
CA PHE A 101 -16.34 -2.77 -5.76
C PHE A 101 -15.25 -3.18 -6.74
N LEU A 102 -15.00 -2.29 -7.69
CA LEU A 102 -13.88 -2.38 -8.63
C LEU A 102 -12.77 -1.42 -8.19
N LEU A 103 -11.54 -1.88 -8.34
CA LEU A 103 -10.34 -1.12 -8.06
C LEU A 103 -9.50 -1.08 -9.34
N LYS A 104 -9.40 0.10 -9.95
CA LYS A 104 -8.60 0.29 -11.16
C LYS A 104 -7.11 0.13 -10.87
N THR A 105 -6.31 -0.01 -11.91
CA THR A 105 -4.85 0.04 -11.84
C THR A 105 -4.39 1.31 -11.13
N ARG A 106 -3.49 1.17 -10.16
CA ARG A 106 -2.93 2.27 -9.33
C ARG A 106 -3.95 3.06 -8.53
N ASP A 107 -5.13 2.51 -8.32
CA ASP A 107 -6.21 3.11 -7.55
C ASP A 107 -6.18 2.64 -6.09
N GLN A 108 -6.83 3.42 -5.22
CA GLN A 108 -7.01 3.08 -3.81
C GLN A 108 -8.46 3.34 -3.39
N LYS A 109 -8.94 2.54 -2.44
CA LYS A 109 -10.29 2.70 -1.90
C LYS A 109 -10.34 2.33 -0.43
N ILE A 110 -11.05 3.14 0.35
CA ILE A 110 -11.33 2.87 1.76
C ILE A 110 -12.77 2.39 1.87
N ILE A 111 -12.96 1.31 2.61
CA ILE A 111 -14.25 0.70 2.89
C ILE A 111 -14.37 0.49 4.40
N VAL A 112 -15.40 1.04 5.00
CA VAL A 112 -15.79 0.75 6.38
C VAL A 112 -16.69 -0.48 6.34
N VAL A 113 -16.34 -1.51 7.08
CA VAL A 113 -17.10 -2.77 7.11
C VAL A 113 -17.46 -3.10 8.55
N SER A 114 -18.74 -3.39 8.77
CA SER A 114 -19.18 -3.90 10.07
C SER A 114 -18.61 -5.30 10.29
N PRO A 115 -18.15 -5.62 11.52
CA PRO A 115 -17.74 -6.97 11.85
C PRO A 115 -18.89 -7.96 11.61
N PRO A 116 -18.63 -9.15 11.08
CA PRO A 116 -19.66 -10.17 10.96
C PRO A 116 -20.12 -10.61 12.36
N GLU A 117 -21.38 -10.97 12.51
CA GLU A 117 -21.91 -11.45 13.78
C GLU A 117 -21.19 -12.70 14.29
N LYS A 118 -20.75 -13.56 13.39
CA LYS A 118 -19.97 -14.77 13.68
C LYS A 118 -18.97 -15.07 12.56
N GLY A 119 -17.81 -15.57 12.96
CA GLY A 119 -16.78 -16.02 12.03
C GLY A 119 -15.94 -14.91 11.42
N ASP A 120 -15.39 -15.19 10.25
CA ASP A 120 -14.51 -14.33 9.51
C ASP A 120 -15.26 -13.54 8.44
N LEU A 121 -14.73 -12.37 8.11
CA LEU A 121 -15.17 -11.57 6.99
C LEU A 121 -14.74 -12.23 5.68
N THR A 122 -15.71 -12.60 4.82
CA THR A 122 -15.40 -13.20 3.52
C THR A 122 -14.70 -12.20 2.62
N ILE A 123 -13.61 -12.62 1.98
CA ILE A 123 -12.92 -11.86 0.94
C ILE A 123 -12.77 -12.69 -0.33
N GLN A 124 -13.12 -12.11 -1.47
CA GLN A 124 -12.84 -12.68 -2.78
C GLN A 124 -12.25 -11.60 -3.69
N LEU A 125 -11.23 -11.98 -4.46
CA LEU A 125 -10.55 -11.10 -5.39
C LEU A 125 -10.49 -11.76 -6.77
N ALA A 126 -10.85 -11.00 -7.80
CA ALA A 126 -10.74 -11.42 -9.19
C ALA A 126 -10.07 -10.32 -10.02
N ALA A 127 -9.20 -10.70 -10.93
CA ALA A 127 -8.54 -9.81 -11.87
C ALA A 127 -9.23 -9.86 -13.23
N ASN A 128 -9.37 -8.70 -13.88
CA ASN A 128 -9.77 -8.62 -15.27
C ASN A 128 -8.56 -8.95 -16.14
N LYS A 129 -8.71 -9.93 -17.02
CA LYS A 129 -7.69 -10.31 -18.00
C LYS A 129 -7.75 -9.42 -19.25
N GLU A 130 -6.73 -9.51 -20.08
CA GLU A 130 -6.63 -8.78 -21.36
C GLU A 130 -7.78 -9.12 -22.33
N ASP A 131 -8.32 -10.34 -22.25
CA ASP A 131 -9.48 -10.80 -23.02
C ASP A 131 -10.84 -10.31 -22.48
N GLY A 132 -10.83 -9.59 -21.34
CA GLY A 132 -12.02 -9.09 -20.66
C GLY A 132 -12.68 -10.09 -19.71
N GLU A 133 -12.14 -11.29 -19.58
CA GLU A 133 -12.64 -12.27 -18.62
C GLU A 133 -12.14 -12.00 -17.20
N TRP A 134 -12.97 -12.38 -16.20
CA TRP A 134 -12.62 -12.25 -14.80
C TRP A 134 -12.08 -13.57 -14.25
N GLU A 135 -10.86 -13.55 -13.74
CA GLU A 135 -10.25 -14.69 -13.08
C GLU A 135 -10.14 -14.47 -11.57
N ARG A 136 -10.80 -15.32 -10.78
CA ARG A 136 -10.66 -15.31 -9.34
C ARG A 136 -9.31 -15.90 -8.92
N PHE A 137 -8.48 -15.09 -8.28
CA PHE A 137 -7.15 -15.49 -7.82
C PHE A 137 -7.04 -15.64 -6.30
N TYR A 138 -8.03 -15.15 -5.54
CA TYR A 138 -8.01 -15.23 -4.09
C TYR A 138 -9.43 -15.38 -3.51
N SER A 139 -9.56 -16.25 -2.50
CA SER A 139 -10.79 -16.41 -1.70
C SER A 139 -10.40 -16.91 -0.32
N ASN A 140 -10.83 -16.21 0.74
CA ASN A 140 -10.52 -16.60 2.12
C ASN A 140 -11.48 -15.93 3.12
N GLY A 141 -11.34 -16.30 4.41
CA GLY A 141 -11.91 -15.59 5.54
C GLY A 141 -10.85 -14.72 6.22
N TRP A 142 -11.21 -13.49 6.57
CA TRP A 142 -10.32 -12.59 7.31
C TRP A 142 -10.95 -12.20 8.65
N GLY A 143 -10.23 -12.47 9.75
CA GLY A 143 -10.62 -11.91 11.04
C GLY A 143 -10.69 -10.39 10.95
N HIS A 144 -11.76 -9.80 11.45
CA HIS A 144 -12.02 -8.37 11.48
C HIS A 144 -12.27 -7.90 12.91
N SER A 145 -11.83 -6.68 13.22
CA SER A 145 -12.09 -5.99 14.48
C SER A 145 -12.42 -4.53 14.20
N ALA A 146 -13.39 -4.00 14.94
CA ALA A 146 -13.74 -2.59 14.86
C ALA A 146 -12.61 -1.64 15.32
N ASP A 147 -11.63 -2.16 16.08
CA ASP A 147 -10.50 -1.39 16.61
C ASP A 147 -9.26 -1.42 15.70
N LEU A 148 -9.38 -2.03 14.52
CA LEU A 148 -8.28 -2.19 13.60
C LEU A 148 -8.51 -1.44 12.30
N ARG A 149 -7.46 -0.84 11.78
CA ARG A 149 -7.36 -0.43 10.38
C ARG A 149 -6.56 -1.47 9.62
N THR A 150 -7.01 -1.86 8.44
CA THR A 150 -6.33 -2.86 7.62
C THR A 150 -5.99 -2.28 6.26
N ILE A 151 -4.71 -2.28 5.91
CA ILE A 151 -4.25 -1.92 4.57
C ILE A 151 -4.01 -3.21 3.79
N VAL A 152 -4.52 -3.26 2.57
CA VAL A 152 -4.39 -4.39 1.65
C VAL A 152 -3.69 -3.92 0.39
N PHE A 153 -2.47 -4.37 0.19
CA PHE A 153 -1.72 -4.14 -1.05
C PHE A 153 -1.96 -5.30 -2.01
N LEU A 154 -2.52 -4.99 -3.18
CA LEU A 154 -2.63 -5.94 -4.28
C LEU A 154 -1.39 -5.77 -5.14
N THR A 155 -0.50 -6.76 -5.13
CA THR A 155 0.79 -6.70 -5.82
C THR A 155 1.06 -7.96 -6.62
N LYS A 156 1.83 -7.83 -7.68
CA LYS A 156 2.29 -8.96 -8.49
C LYS A 156 3.58 -9.51 -7.91
N LEU A 157 3.56 -10.78 -7.54
CA LEU A 157 4.74 -11.54 -7.10
C LEU A 157 5.01 -12.66 -8.13
N GLY A 158 6.00 -12.45 -8.99
CA GLY A 158 6.17 -13.26 -10.20
C GLY A 158 4.95 -13.12 -11.12
N ASN A 159 4.33 -14.22 -11.50
CA ASN A 159 3.14 -14.23 -12.36
C ASN A 159 1.81 -14.24 -11.58
N THR A 160 1.83 -14.11 -10.26
CA THR A 160 0.64 -14.26 -9.43
C THR A 160 0.34 -12.94 -8.70
N ILE A 161 -0.91 -12.50 -8.71
CA ILE A 161 -1.37 -11.40 -7.88
C ILE A 161 -1.65 -11.93 -6.48
N LYS A 162 -1.15 -11.22 -5.47
CA LYS A 162 -1.35 -11.58 -4.06
C LYS A 162 -1.79 -10.37 -3.24
N PRO A 163 -2.75 -10.56 -2.30
CA PRO A 163 -3.04 -9.56 -1.31
C PRO A 163 -2.03 -9.63 -0.16
N LEU A 164 -1.32 -8.54 0.09
CA LEU A 164 -0.48 -8.37 1.27
C LEU A 164 -1.26 -7.54 2.27
N ARG A 165 -1.59 -8.12 3.42
CA ARG A 165 -2.42 -7.51 4.45
C ARG A 165 -1.56 -6.98 5.60
N TYR A 166 -1.72 -5.70 5.90
CA TYR A 166 -1.11 -5.03 7.03
C TYR A 166 -2.18 -4.52 8.00
N ARG A 167 -2.11 -4.92 9.27
CA ARG A 167 -3.03 -4.50 10.32
C ARG A 167 -2.39 -3.44 11.18
N GLN A 168 -3.14 -2.39 11.47
CA GLN A 168 -2.70 -1.26 12.26
C GLN A 168 -3.66 -1.04 13.43
N TYR A 169 -3.12 -1.06 14.64
CA TYR A 169 -3.80 -0.57 15.82
C TYR A 169 -3.54 0.93 15.95
N ASP A 170 -4.54 1.66 16.37
CA ASP A 170 -4.30 3.02 16.83
C ASP A 170 -3.62 2.96 18.20
N ARG A 171 -2.50 3.68 18.34
CA ARG A 171 -1.73 3.76 19.58
C ARG A 171 -1.81 5.16 20.15
#